data_6840ce29d7140f75e095d9a14af3adf3
#
_entry.id   6840ce29d7140f75e095d9a14af3adf3
#
_cell.length_a   1.000
_cell.length_b   1.000
_cell.length_c   1.000
_cell.angle_alpha   90.00
_cell.angle_beta   90.00
_cell.angle_gamma   90.00
#
_symmetry.space_group_name_H-M   'P 1'
#
loop_
_entity.id
_entity.type
_entity.pdbx_description
1 polymer ?
#
loop_
_entity_poly.entity_id
_entity_poly.type
_entity_poly.pdbx_seq_one_letter_code
_entity_poly.pdbx_strand_id
1 'polypeptide(L)'
;MFGFYENFPRNIHKIAIFTCSITNKKLQERLIQTFRETNSKTYNLEDLADPSVPNCIAIFEIGIAETNNFNYLDNEETSKILKVIEKKPLQIMDFFCAIRYYKTAGEKKKPLKFDYYILRILFSKNLIQTQIFHERGPRYVSPVDILNFFVNKINETFSRKILKALEIG
;
A
#
# COMPACT_ATOMS: atom_id res chain seq x y z
N MET A 1 10.33 11.00 -13.29
CA MET A 1 9.02 10.53 -13.76
C MET A 1 8.15 10.23 -12.55
N PHE A 2 6.93 10.74 -12.56
CA PHE A 2 6.01 10.56 -11.43
C PHE A 2 5.54 9.11 -11.36
N GLY A 3 5.52 8.57 -10.14
CA GLY A 3 5.05 7.21 -9.88
C GLY A 3 6.09 6.11 -10.10
N PHE A 4 7.18 6.36 -10.76
CA PHE A 4 8.16 5.34 -11.11
C PHE A 4 9.44 5.49 -10.29
N TYR A 5 9.89 4.37 -9.68
CA TYR A 5 11.14 4.29 -8.93
C TYR A 5 12.15 3.45 -9.71
N GLU A 6 13.22 4.07 -10.19
CA GLU A 6 14.21 3.43 -11.05
C GLU A 6 14.94 2.25 -10.39
N ASN A 7 15.16 2.34 -9.08
CA ASN A 7 15.92 1.35 -8.33
C ASN A 7 15.03 0.29 -7.67
N PHE A 8 13.84 0.04 -8.24
CA PHE A 8 12.96 -1.00 -7.71
C PHE A 8 13.69 -2.34 -7.65
N PRO A 9 13.63 -3.07 -6.50
CA PRO A 9 14.37 -4.32 -6.33
C PRO A 9 13.98 -5.38 -7.34
N ARG A 10 14.96 -6.18 -7.78
CA ARG A 10 14.74 -7.29 -8.70
C ARG A 10 14.19 -8.52 -8.00
N ASN A 11 14.56 -8.70 -6.72
CA ASN A 11 14.09 -9.83 -5.92
C ASN A 11 12.77 -9.46 -5.25
N ILE A 12 11.68 -9.97 -5.77
CA ILE A 12 10.34 -9.65 -5.30
C ILE A 12 9.88 -10.74 -4.34
N HIS A 13 9.39 -10.34 -3.14
CA HIS A 13 8.95 -11.30 -2.14
C HIS A 13 7.52 -11.80 -2.37
N LYS A 14 6.69 -11.01 -3.04
CA LYS A 14 5.33 -11.42 -3.37
C LYS A 14 4.87 -10.74 -4.64
N ILE A 15 4.34 -11.54 -5.57
CA ILE A 15 3.67 -11.07 -6.79
C ILE A 15 2.23 -11.57 -6.72
N ALA A 16 1.27 -10.69 -6.96
CA ALA A 16 -0.14 -11.06 -7.04
C ALA A 16 -0.81 -10.32 -8.18
N ILE A 17 -1.70 -11.01 -8.87
CA ILE A 17 -2.45 -10.48 -10.00
C ILE A 17 -3.93 -10.43 -9.62
N PHE A 18 -4.58 -9.31 -9.93
CA PHE A 18 -5.99 -9.10 -9.67
C PHE A 18 -6.72 -8.69 -10.94
N THR A 19 -7.94 -9.20 -11.10
CA THR A 19 -8.86 -8.60 -12.08
C THR A 19 -9.46 -7.35 -11.47
N CYS A 20 -9.71 -6.34 -12.30
CA CYS A 20 -10.30 -5.08 -11.86
C CYS A 20 -11.49 -4.73 -12.75
N SER A 21 -12.64 -4.48 -12.13
CA SER A 21 -13.89 -4.21 -12.86
C SER A 21 -14.17 -2.73 -13.08
N ILE A 22 -13.28 -1.85 -12.66
CA ILE A 22 -13.38 -0.41 -12.89
C ILE A 22 -12.21 0.08 -13.74
N THR A 23 -12.30 1.32 -14.21
CA THR A 23 -11.22 1.90 -15.03
C THR A 23 -9.94 2.11 -14.20
N ASN A 24 -8.80 2.13 -14.88
CA ASN A 24 -7.52 2.42 -14.22
C ASN A 24 -7.53 3.78 -13.52
N LYS A 25 -8.17 4.78 -14.14
CA LYS A 25 -8.29 6.11 -13.56
C LYS A 25 -9.03 6.05 -12.21
N LYS A 26 -10.19 5.42 -12.16
CA LYS A 26 -10.97 5.30 -10.93
C LYS A 26 -10.23 4.51 -9.86
N LEU A 27 -9.58 3.42 -10.27
CA LEU A 27 -8.80 2.60 -9.35
C LEU A 27 -7.64 3.40 -8.75
N GLN A 28 -6.89 4.11 -9.58
CA GLN A 28 -5.75 4.91 -9.13
C GLN A 28 -6.18 6.04 -8.19
N GLU A 29 -7.28 6.73 -8.51
CA GLU A 29 -7.84 7.76 -7.63
C GLU A 29 -8.21 7.17 -6.26
N ARG A 30 -8.86 6.00 -6.24
CA ARG A 30 -9.25 5.34 -5.00
C ARG A 30 -8.03 4.83 -4.22
N LEU A 31 -7.04 4.31 -4.92
CA LEU A 31 -5.80 3.82 -4.31
C LEU A 31 -5.08 4.95 -3.57
N ILE A 32 -4.90 6.09 -4.22
CA ILE A 32 -4.22 7.24 -3.62
C ILE A 32 -4.99 7.76 -2.40
N GLN A 33 -6.31 7.85 -2.50
CA GLN A 33 -7.14 8.28 -1.36
C GLN A 33 -7.07 7.29 -0.21
N THR A 34 -7.06 6.00 -0.52
CA THR A 34 -6.93 4.94 0.50
C THR A 34 -5.60 5.05 1.23
N PHE A 35 -4.51 5.27 0.51
CA PHE A 35 -3.20 5.41 1.12
C PHE A 35 -3.10 6.67 1.98
N ARG A 36 -3.69 7.79 1.53
CA ARG A 36 -3.74 9.01 2.35
C ARG A 36 -4.52 8.77 3.65
N GLU A 37 -5.68 8.14 3.55
CA GLU A 37 -6.49 7.82 4.73
C GLU A 37 -5.76 6.89 5.68
N THR A 38 -5.04 5.88 5.15
CA THR A 38 -4.25 4.95 5.95
C THR A 38 -3.15 5.68 6.71
N ASN A 39 -2.51 6.68 6.10
CA ASN A 39 -1.47 7.49 6.74
C ASN A 39 -1.98 8.30 7.94
N SER A 40 -3.28 8.55 8.04
CA SER A 40 -3.86 9.37 9.10
C SER A 40 -4.47 8.57 10.25
N LYS A 41 -4.41 7.24 10.19
CA LYS A 41 -5.06 6.37 11.16
C LYS A 41 -4.07 5.48 11.90
N THR A 42 -4.50 5.03 13.08
CA THR A 42 -3.79 4.04 13.88
C THR A 42 -4.55 2.73 13.82
N TYR A 43 -3.84 1.62 13.64
CA TYR A 43 -4.44 0.29 13.53
C TYR A 43 -3.92 -0.62 14.64
N ASN A 44 -4.74 -1.58 15.05
CA ASN A 44 -4.27 -2.68 15.89
C ASN A 44 -3.52 -3.67 15.00
N LEU A 45 -2.34 -4.11 15.44
CA LEU A 45 -1.52 -5.02 14.64
C LEU A 45 -2.26 -6.33 14.33
N GLU A 46 -3.09 -6.80 15.27
CA GLU A 46 -3.90 -8.01 15.08
C GLU A 46 -4.90 -7.91 13.93
N ASP A 47 -5.29 -6.69 13.52
CA ASP A 47 -6.18 -6.46 12.38
C ASP A 47 -5.42 -6.47 11.04
N LEU A 48 -4.09 -6.47 11.09
CA LEU A 48 -3.23 -6.44 9.90
C LEU A 48 -2.54 -7.77 9.64
N ALA A 49 -2.25 -8.55 10.69
CA ALA A 49 -1.40 -9.73 10.59
C ALA A 49 -1.93 -10.86 11.48
N ASP A 50 -1.73 -12.10 11.04
CA ASP A 50 -2.06 -13.31 11.79
C ASP A 50 -0.97 -14.37 11.53
N PRO A 51 -0.23 -14.85 12.54
CA PRO A 51 -0.28 -14.40 13.94
C PRO A 51 0.37 -13.03 14.13
N SER A 52 -0.02 -12.32 15.19
CA SER A 52 0.48 -10.99 15.49
C SER A 52 1.07 -10.90 16.89
N VAL A 53 1.91 -9.87 17.10
CA VAL A 53 2.41 -9.52 18.43
C VAL A 53 1.24 -8.88 19.20
N PRO A 54 0.87 -9.38 20.40
CA PRO A 54 -0.26 -8.84 21.13
C PRO A 54 0.00 -7.44 21.67
N ASN A 55 -1.06 -6.67 21.83
CA ASN A 55 -1.03 -5.31 22.42
C ASN A 55 -0.12 -4.34 21.66
N CYS A 56 -0.11 -4.48 20.34
CA CYS A 56 0.65 -3.59 19.46
C CYS A 56 -0.27 -2.80 18.55
N ILE A 57 0.10 -1.55 18.30
CA ILE A 57 -0.52 -0.71 17.28
C ILE A 57 0.47 -0.47 16.15
N ALA A 58 -0.07 -0.19 14.98
CA ALA A 58 0.69 0.07 13.75
C ALA A 58 0.29 1.41 13.16
N ILE A 59 1.29 2.19 12.77
CA ILE A 59 1.10 3.49 12.11
C ILE A 59 1.83 3.44 10.79
N PHE A 60 1.09 3.74 9.71
CA PHE A 60 1.62 3.70 8.35
C PHE A 60 2.18 5.05 7.92
N GLU A 61 3.28 5.00 7.18
CA GLU A 61 3.80 6.12 6.41
C GLU A 61 4.00 5.65 4.98
N ILE A 62 3.10 6.07 4.09
CA ILE A 62 3.12 5.67 2.68
C ILE A 62 3.46 6.87 1.82
N GLY A 63 4.44 6.71 0.92
CA GLY A 63 4.86 7.72 -0.02
C GLY A 63 4.83 7.19 -1.44
N ILE A 64 4.61 8.08 -2.40
CA ILE A 64 4.63 7.77 -3.82
C ILE A 64 5.97 8.20 -4.43
N ALA A 65 6.47 7.39 -5.35
CA ALA A 65 7.73 7.68 -6.03
C ALA A 65 7.64 8.88 -6.96
N GLU A 66 8.68 9.69 -6.92
CA GLU A 66 8.92 10.76 -7.90
C GLU A 66 10.42 10.76 -8.18
N THR A 67 10.80 10.32 -9.38
CA THR A 67 12.21 10.08 -9.76
C THR A 67 12.84 9.06 -8.81
N ASN A 68 13.81 9.44 -7.99
CA ASN A 68 14.48 8.51 -7.05
C ASN A 68 14.11 8.77 -5.59
N ASN A 69 13.04 9.52 -5.35
CA ASN A 69 12.55 9.86 -4.02
C ASN A 69 11.12 9.41 -3.84
N PHE A 70 10.68 9.35 -2.58
CA PHE A 70 9.28 9.07 -2.24
C PHE A 70 8.70 10.28 -1.50
N ASN A 71 7.55 10.75 -1.98
CA ASN A 71 6.84 11.85 -1.38
C ASN A 71 5.73 11.31 -0.48
N TYR A 72 5.74 11.70 0.78
CA TYR A 72 4.70 11.30 1.73
C TYR A 72 3.32 11.78 1.26
N LEU A 73 2.34 10.88 1.29
CA LEU A 73 0.97 11.17 0.85
C LEU A 73 0.19 11.88 1.95
N ASP A 74 0.36 13.18 2.02
CA ASP A 74 -0.48 14.08 2.79
C ASP A 74 -1.56 14.65 1.87
N ASN A 75 -2.32 15.64 2.34
CA ASN A 75 -3.39 16.25 1.55
C ASN A 75 -2.87 16.98 0.32
N GLU A 76 -1.73 17.67 0.44
CA GLU A 76 -1.14 18.42 -0.64
C GLU A 76 -0.60 17.51 -1.74
N GLU A 77 0.18 16.51 -1.39
CA GLU A 77 0.72 15.55 -2.35
C GLU A 77 -0.38 14.72 -2.99
N THR A 78 -1.40 14.34 -2.24
CA THR A 78 -2.57 13.64 -2.75
C THR A 78 -3.28 14.46 -3.82
N SER A 79 -3.52 15.74 -3.58
CA SER A 79 -4.14 16.64 -4.57
C SER A 79 -3.31 16.74 -5.84
N LYS A 80 -1.99 16.82 -5.69
CA LYS A 80 -1.05 16.91 -6.81
C LYS A 80 -1.12 15.66 -7.70
N ILE A 81 -1.06 14.47 -7.08
CA ILE A 81 -1.09 13.22 -7.86
C ILE A 81 -2.46 12.96 -8.48
N LEU A 82 -3.55 13.33 -7.82
CA LEU A 82 -4.89 13.18 -8.39
C LEU A 82 -5.06 14.01 -9.65
N LYS A 83 -4.47 15.21 -9.72
CA LYS A 83 -4.47 16.02 -10.93
C LYS A 83 -3.70 15.37 -12.07
N VAL A 84 -2.59 14.71 -11.78
CA VAL A 84 -1.81 13.97 -12.78
C VAL A 84 -2.65 12.82 -13.32
N ILE A 85 -3.27 12.03 -12.46
CA ILE A 85 -4.10 10.88 -12.83
C ILE A 85 -5.31 11.33 -13.66
N GLU A 86 -5.91 12.46 -13.32
CA GLU A 86 -7.07 12.99 -14.04
C GLU A 86 -6.75 13.25 -15.52
N LYS A 87 -5.55 13.77 -15.79
CA LYS A 87 -5.11 14.02 -17.16
C LYS A 87 -4.81 12.73 -17.90
N LYS A 88 -4.08 11.82 -17.27
CA LYS A 88 -3.70 10.53 -17.84
C LYS A 88 -3.35 9.55 -16.74
N PRO A 89 -4.03 8.40 -16.66
CA PRO A 89 -3.66 7.36 -15.70
C PRO A 89 -2.22 6.87 -15.94
N LEU A 90 -1.57 6.46 -14.86
CA LEU A 90 -0.20 5.95 -14.90
C LEU A 90 -0.20 4.46 -15.26
N GLN A 91 0.86 3.99 -15.90
CA GLN A 91 1.03 2.57 -16.18
C GLN A 91 1.69 1.83 -15.02
N ILE A 92 2.52 2.53 -14.27
CA ILE A 92 3.26 2.00 -13.12
C ILE A 92 3.15 3.00 -11.99
N MET A 93 2.87 2.49 -10.78
CA MET A 93 2.90 3.30 -9.56
C MET A 93 3.74 2.57 -8.51
N ASP A 94 4.79 3.21 -8.05
CA ASP A 94 5.67 2.70 -7.02
C ASP A 94 5.48 3.47 -5.72
N PHE A 95 5.46 2.74 -4.60
CA PHE A 95 5.22 3.30 -3.28
C PHE A 95 6.25 2.78 -2.30
N PHE A 96 6.60 3.62 -1.35
CA PHE A 96 7.28 3.23 -0.14
C PHE A 96 6.25 3.10 0.97
N CYS A 97 6.33 2.04 1.76
CA CYS A 97 5.41 1.81 2.87
C CYS A 97 6.22 1.48 4.12
N ALA A 98 6.25 2.39 5.07
CA ALA A 98 6.81 2.13 6.39
C ALA A 98 5.68 1.86 7.37
N ILE A 99 5.85 0.86 8.22
CA ILE A 99 4.92 0.57 9.32
C ILE A 99 5.69 0.68 10.62
N ARG A 100 5.30 1.63 11.46
CA ARG A 100 5.88 1.81 12.80
C ARG A 100 5.01 1.11 13.82
N TYR A 101 5.63 0.30 14.66
CA TYR A 101 4.92 -0.46 15.67
C TYR A 101 5.18 0.13 17.05
N TYR A 102 4.13 0.14 17.86
CA TYR A 102 4.21 0.57 19.26
C TYR A 102 3.51 -0.45 20.13
N LYS A 103 4.17 -0.83 21.23
CA LYS A 103 3.54 -1.68 22.23
C LYS A 103 2.76 -0.80 23.19
N THR A 104 1.51 -1.16 23.43
CA THR A 104 0.66 -0.43 24.38
C THR A 104 0.73 -1.09 25.76
N ALA A 105 1.06 -0.29 26.76
CA ALA A 105 1.08 -0.72 28.18
C ALA A 105 0.36 0.37 29.00
N GLY A 106 -0.95 0.20 29.18
CA GLY A 106 -1.79 1.24 29.79
C GLY A 106 -1.86 2.46 28.88
N GLU A 107 -1.55 3.65 29.41
CA GLU A 107 -1.56 4.90 28.65
C GLU A 107 -0.24 5.16 27.90
N LYS A 108 0.78 4.33 28.10
CA LYS A 108 2.10 4.53 27.50
C LYS A 108 2.24 3.70 26.23
N LYS A 109 2.86 4.32 25.21
CA LYS A 109 3.24 3.64 23.98
C LYS A 109 4.75 3.49 23.96
N LYS A 110 5.24 2.26 23.80
CA LYS A 110 6.65 1.97 23.69
C LYS A 110 6.99 1.66 22.23
N PRO A 111 7.88 2.43 21.58
CA PRO A 111 8.26 2.16 20.20
C PRO A 111 8.99 0.81 20.09
N LEU A 112 8.61 0.06 19.08
CA LEU A 112 9.29 -1.16 18.65
C LEU A 112 10.03 -0.90 17.35
N LYS A 113 10.59 -1.95 16.76
CA LYS A 113 11.18 -1.86 15.43
C LYS A 113 10.09 -1.59 14.40
N PHE A 114 10.47 -1.14 13.21
CA PHE A 114 9.54 -0.85 12.13
C PHE A 114 9.91 -1.64 10.89
N ASP A 115 8.92 -1.86 10.02
CA ASP A 115 9.07 -2.54 8.74
C ASP A 115 9.06 -1.54 7.59
N TYR A 116 9.89 -1.79 6.56
CA TYR A 116 9.90 -1.03 5.31
C TYR A 116 9.59 -1.96 4.14
N TYR A 117 8.68 -1.52 3.28
CA TYR A 117 8.29 -2.22 2.07
C TYR A 117 8.36 -1.29 0.88
N ILE A 118 8.65 -1.86 -0.28
CA ILE A 118 8.53 -1.16 -1.55
C ILE A 118 7.49 -1.92 -2.37
N LEU A 119 6.51 -1.19 -2.90
CA LEU A 119 5.41 -1.76 -3.67
C LEU A 119 5.44 -1.21 -5.08
N ARG A 120 5.23 -2.07 -6.05
CA ARG A 120 5.02 -1.68 -7.45
C ARG A 120 3.68 -2.20 -7.92
N ILE A 121 2.90 -1.33 -8.54
CA ILE A 121 1.62 -1.70 -9.14
C ILE A 121 1.69 -1.41 -10.62
N LEU A 122 1.44 -2.45 -11.41
CA LEU A 122 1.41 -2.38 -12.88
C LEU A 122 -0.05 -2.44 -13.31
N PHE A 123 -0.46 -1.45 -14.11
CA PHE A 123 -1.84 -1.31 -14.56
C PHE A 123 -1.96 -1.70 -16.02
N SER A 124 -2.87 -2.64 -16.29
CA SER A 124 -3.27 -3.04 -17.63
C SER A 124 -4.80 -2.95 -17.73
N LYS A 125 -5.34 -3.18 -18.90
CA LYS A 125 -6.79 -3.17 -19.05
C LYS A 125 -7.41 -4.34 -18.27
N ASN A 126 -8.20 -4.01 -17.23
CA ASN A 126 -8.90 -4.98 -16.37
C ASN A 126 -7.99 -5.92 -15.58
N LEU A 127 -6.67 -5.67 -15.56
CA LEU A 127 -5.69 -6.48 -14.81
C LEU A 127 -4.73 -5.58 -14.07
N ILE A 128 -4.43 -5.96 -12.83
CA ILE A 128 -3.47 -5.28 -11.96
C ILE A 128 -2.47 -6.30 -11.46
N GLN A 129 -1.19 -6.01 -11.64
CA GLN A 129 -0.14 -6.82 -11.04
C GLN A 129 0.51 -6.03 -9.90
N THR A 130 0.60 -6.65 -8.74
CA THR A 130 1.26 -6.08 -7.57
C THR A 130 2.55 -6.81 -7.28
N GLN A 131 3.60 -6.06 -6.92
CA GLN A 131 4.89 -6.59 -6.53
C GLN A 131 5.29 -5.95 -5.22
N ILE A 132 5.68 -6.76 -4.24
CA ILE A 132 6.09 -6.27 -2.92
C ILE A 132 7.46 -6.82 -2.57
N PHE A 133 8.32 -5.92 -2.09
CA PHE A 133 9.61 -6.24 -1.53
C PHE A 133 9.68 -5.72 -0.10
N HIS A 134 10.03 -6.59 0.84
CA HIS A 134 10.29 -6.21 2.23
C HIS A 134 11.76 -5.81 2.34
N GLU A 135 12.03 -4.54 2.54
CA GLU A 135 13.39 -3.99 2.52
C GLU A 135 14.12 -4.23 3.84
N ARG A 136 13.47 -3.99 4.96
CA ARG A 136 14.05 -4.19 6.29
C ARG A 136 12.99 -4.26 7.37
N GLY A 137 13.37 -4.81 8.52
CA GLY A 137 12.55 -4.87 9.72
C GLY A 137 12.17 -6.30 10.08
N PRO A 138 11.43 -6.47 11.19
CA PRO A 138 11.09 -7.80 11.71
C PRO A 138 10.04 -8.54 10.89
N ARG A 139 9.39 -7.89 9.93
CA ARG A 139 8.35 -8.48 9.11
C ARG A 139 7.13 -8.92 9.93
N TYR A 140 6.68 -8.07 10.84
CA TYR A 140 5.49 -8.34 11.63
C TYR A 140 4.24 -8.41 10.78
N VAL A 141 4.22 -7.73 9.64
CA VAL A 141 3.16 -7.85 8.64
C VAL A 141 3.78 -8.44 7.38
N SER A 142 3.32 -9.62 6.96
CA SER A 142 3.85 -10.25 5.75
C SER A 142 3.41 -9.49 4.48
N PRO A 143 4.14 -9.65 3.36
CA PRO A 143 3.69 -9.08 2.09
C PRO A 143 2.26 -9.49 1.69
N VAL A 144 1.87 -10.74 1.98
CA VAL A 144 0.51 -11.22 1.71
C VAL A 144 -0.51 -10.46 2.55
N ASP A 145 -0.21 -10.25 3.84
CA ASP A 145 -1.11 -9.51 4.74
C ASP A 145 -1.27 -8.05 4.34
N ILE A 146 -0.19 -7.40 3.88
CA ILE A 146 -0.25 -6.04 3.35
C ILE A 146 -1.18 -5.98 2.14
N LEU A 147 -1.01 -6.89 1.19
CA LEU A 147 -1.86 -6.94 0.01
C LEU A 147 -3.32 -7.12 0.39
N ASN A 148 -3.61 -8.08 1.26
CA ASN A 148 -4.98 -8.36 1.69
C ASN A 148 -5.59 -7.15 2.38
N PHE A 149 -4.82 -6.47 3.21
CA PHE A 149 -5.28 -5.27 3.91
C PHE A 149 -5.71 -4.18 2.92
N PHE A 150 -4.85 -3.83 1.95
CA PHE A 150 -5.15 -2.77 1.00
C PHE A 150 -6.24 -3.17 0.00
N VAL A 151 -6.24 -4.40 -0.48
CA VAL A 151 -7.29 -4.90 -1.37
C VAL A 151 -8.66 -4.82 -0.69
N ASN A 152 -8.73 -5.25 0.58
CA ASN A 152 -9.97 -5.17 1.35
C ASN A 152 -10.41 -3.73 1.57
N LYS A 153 -9.48 -2.84 1.90
CA LYS A 153 -9.77 -1.41 2.08
C LYS A 153 -10.36 -0.79 0.82
N ILE A 154 -9.78 -1.09 -0.32
CA ILE A 154 -10.27 -0.58 -1.60
C ILE A 154 -11.65 -1.15 -1.91
N ASN A 155 -11.83 -2.47 -1.78
CA ASN A 155 -13.10 -3.13 -2.06
C ASN A 155 -14.23 -2.64 -1.16
N GLU A 156 -13.95 -2.35 0.12
CA GLU A 156 -14.94 -1.82 1.07
C GLU A 156 -15.56 -0.49 0.64
N THR A 157 -14.85 0.29 -0.18
CA THR A 157 -15.35 1.58 -0.65
C THR A 157 -16.37 1.46 -1.79
N PHE A 158 -16.59 0.26 -2.30
CA PHE A 158 -17.52 -0.02 -3.39
C PHE A 158 -18.62 -0.97 -2.90
N SER A 159 -19.76 -0.98 -3.60
CA SER A 159 -20.87 -1.87 -3.28
C SER A 159 -20.60 -3.33 -3.63
N ARG A 160 -19.52 -3.59 -4.37
CA ARG A 160 -19.10 -4.93 -4.79
C ARG A 160 -17.58 -5.02 -4.79
N LYS A 161 -17.05 -6.23 -4.82
CA LYS A 161 -15.60 -6.44 -4.97
C LYS A 161 -15.18 -6.08 -6.39
N ILE A 162 -14.39 -5.02 -6.52
CA ILE A 162 -13.85 -4.59 -7.80
C ILE A 162 -12.49 -5.22 -8.11
N LEU A 163 -11.75 -5.61 -7.07
CA LEU A 163 -10.49 -6.32 -7.18
C LEU A 163 -10.68 -7.76 -6.72
N LYS A 164 -10.40 -8.71 -7.62
CA LYS A 164 -10.49 -10.14 -7.33
C LYS A 164 -9.17 -10.80 -7.70
N ALA A 165 -8.64 -11.59 -6.79
CA ALA A 165 -7.41 -12.33 -7.04
C ALA A 165 -7.60 -13.28 -8.23
N LEU A 166 -6.64 -13.24 -9.16
CA LEU A 166 -6.60 -14.17 -10.28
C LEU A 166 -5.79 -15.37 -9.84
N GLU A 167 -6.48 -16.53 -9.71
CA GLU A 167 -5.81 -17.78 -9.42
C GLU A 167 -5.22 -18.35 -10.71
N ILE A 168 -3.90 -18.47 -10.73
CA ILE A 168 -3.21 -19.18 -11.80
C ILE A 168 -3.11 -20.62 -11.32
N GLY A 169 -3.98 -21.43 -11.83
CA GLY A 169 -4.03 -22.85 -11.52
C GLY A 169 -2.80 -23.61 -12.04
#